data_85b7fb6c9811d1f43b0127f11352224a
#
_entry.id   85b7fb6c9811d1f43b0127f11352224a
#
_cell.length_a   1.000
_cell.length_b   1.000
_cell.length_c   1.000
_cell.angle_alpha   90.00
_cell.angle_beta   90.00
_cell.angle_gamma   90.00
#
_symmetry.space_group_name_H-M   'P 1'
#
loop_
_entity.id
_entity.type
_entity.pdbx_description
1 polymer ?
#
loop_
_entity_poly.entity_id
_entity_poly.type
_entity_poly.pdbx_seq_one_letter_code
_entity_poly.pdbx_strand_id
1 'polypeptide(L)'
;MAKETFVRTKPHVNIGTIGHVDHGKTTLTAAISKVLSEKGFGSEEIKSFDQIDNAPEEKERGITINTAHIEYETANRHYAHVDCPGHADYVKNMVTGAAQMDGAIIVVAATDGPMPQTREHVLLARQVNVPRLVVFLNKCDMVEDEEMLELVEMEMRELLDQYDYDGDNTPIIRGSALGALNGVDKWVEKVMELMDAVDTWIPLPPRDLDKPFLMPVEDVFSITGRGTVATGRIETGRVKVGDEVELLGLGEDKKSVVTGVEMFRKILDEGEAGDNVGLLLRGIDKAEIKRGMVLCHPGQIKPYKKFKAQIYVLKKEEGGRHTPFGNKYRPQFDLRTMDCTGEISLPEGVEMVMPGDNVTITVELIYAVALNVGLRFAIREGGRTVGAGQITEIIDD
;
A
#
# COMPACT_ATOMS: atom_id res chain seq x y z
N MET A 1 -5.61 28.27 15.48
CA MET A 1 -5.05 28.78 14.20
C MET A 1 -5.90 28.25 13.07
N ALA A 2 -6.18 29.05 12.03
CA ALA A 2 -6.86 28.55 10.83
C ALA A 2 -5.93 27.53 10.16
N LYS A 3 -6.51 26.39 9.69
CA LYS A 3 -5.73 25.42 8.93
C LYS A 3 -5.36 26.01 7.56
N GLU A 4 -4.18 25.68 7.07
CA GLU A 4 -3.74 26.07 5.74
C GLU A 4 -4.55 25.34 4.66
N THR A 5 -4.70 25.99 3.52
CA THR A 5 -5.32 25.38 2.33
C THR A 5 -4.21 24.73 1.50
N PHE A 6 -4.44 23.48 1.09
CA PHE A 6 -3.53 22.78 0.19
C PHE A 6 -3.62 23.37 -1.22
N VAL A 7 -2.48 23.71 -1.81
CA VAL A 7 -2.39 24.23 -3.17
C VAL A 7 -1.64 23.21 -4.03
N ARG A 8 -2.29 22.71 -5.08
CA ARG A 8 -1.68 21.75 -6.01
C ARG A 8 -0.75 22.47 -6.98
N THR A 9 0.54 22.52 -6.64
CA THR A 9 1.58 23.16 -7.48
C THR A 9 2.38 22.15 -8.30
N LYS A 10 2.42 20.90 -7.89
CA LYS A 10 3.18 19.80 -8.50
C LYS A 10 2.33 18.55 -8.67
N PRO A 11 2.67 17.65 -9.61
CA PRO A 11 2.03 16.34 -9.70
C PRO A 11 2.18 15.58 -8.38
N HIS A 12 1.08 15.01 -7.90
CA HIS A 12 1.03 14.21 -6.69
C HIS A 12 1.27 12.73 -6.99
N VAL A 13 2.15 12.07 -6.22
CA VAL A 13 2.49 10.65 -6.35
C VAL A 13 2.51 10.02 -4.98
N ASN A 14 1.86 8.87 -4.85
CA ASN A 14 1.90 8.05 -3.64
C ASN A 14 3.05 7.05 -3.77
N ILE A 15 3.99 7.10 -2.85
CA ILE A 15 5.13 6.19 -2.79
C ILE A 15 5.20 5.57 -1.40
N GLY A 16 5.92 4.48 -1.24
CA GLY A 16 6.18 3.96 0.10
C GLY A 16 7.39 3.06 0.17
N THR A 17 7.79 2.76 1.39
CA THR A 17 8.86 1.82 1.71
C THR A 17 8.32 0.46 2.06
N ILE A 18 8.83 -0.58 1.39
CA ILE A 18 8.52 -1.99 1.62
C ILE A 18 9.83 -2.78 1.80
N GLY A 19 9.76 -3.99 2.32
CA GLY A 19 10.93 -4.85 2.53
C GLY A 19 10.93 -5.52 3.90
N HIS A 20 11.95 -6.31 4.16
CA HIS A 20 12.07 -7.12 5.37
C HIS A 20 12.14 -6.29 6.66
N VAL A 21 11.78 -6.88 7.81
CA VAL A 21 12.00 -6.27 9.13
C VAL A 21 13.50 -5.99 9.32
N ASP A 22 13.84 -4.93 10.04
CA ASP A 22 15.23 -4.50 10.35
C ASP A 22 16.11 -4.13 9.14
N HIS A 23 15.57 -4.08 7.92
CA HIS A 23 16.30 -3.57 6.75
C HIS A 23 16.39 -2.04 6.69
N GLY A 24 15.72 -1.31 7.62
CA GLY A 24 15.84 0.13 7.80
C GLY A 24 14.87 0.98 6.98
N LYS A 25 13.65 0.49 6.72
CA LYS A 25 12.58 1.22 6.02
C LYS A 25 12.25 2.55 6.69
N THR A 26 11.87 2.51 7.96
CA THR A 26 11.51 3.71 8.74
C THR A 26 12.70 4.66 8.89
N THR A 27 13.93 4.13 9.03
CA THR A 27 15.15 4.94 9.04
C THR A 27 15.34 5.66 7.70
N LEU A 28 15.12 4.96 6.58
CA LEU A 28 15.21 5.58 5.24
C LEU A 28 14.13 6.65 5.06
N THR A 29 12.91 6.38 5.49
CA THR A 29 11.79 7.33 5.43
C THR A 29 12.10 8.60 6.21
N ALA A 30 12.68 8.48 7.41
CA ALA A 30 13.15 9.61 8.21
C ALA A 30 14.31 10.35 7.53
N ALA A 31 15.26 9.62 6.92
CA ALA A 31 16.39 10.21 6.20
C ALA A 31 15.93 11.01 4.97
N ILE A 32 15.00 10.47 4.18
CA ILE A 32 14.41 11.19 3.03
C ILE A 32 13.77 12.50 3.49
N SER A 33 12.90 12.44 4.51
CA SER A 33 12.21 13.62 5.05
C SER A 33 13.22 14.69 5.50
N LYS A 34 14.26 14.30 6.23
CA LYS A 34 15.31 15.21 6.71
C LYS A 34 16.12 15.81 5.57
N VAL A 35 16.67 14.96 4.70
CA VAL A 35 17.53 15.39 3.59
C VAL A 35 16.80 16.36 2.66
N LEU A 36 15.56 16.07 2.28
CA LEU A 36 14.78 16.95 1.41
C LEU A 36 14.46 18.28 2.10
N SER A 37 14.12 18.28 3.38
CA SER A 37 13.89 19.51 4.15
C SER A 37 15.15 20.38 4.21
N GLU A 38 16.33 19.80 4.52
CA GLU A 38 17.61 20.52 4.58
C GLU A 38 18.07 21.07 3.21
N LYS A 39 17.63 20.44 2.11
CA LYS A 39 17.87 20.93 0.74
C LYS A 39 16.84 21.98 0.27
N GLY A 40 15.90 22.36 1.13
CA GLY A 40 14.87 23.35 0.82
C GLY A 40 13.67 22.80 0.04
N PHE A 41 13.54 21.48 -0.03
CA PHE A 41 12.38 20.78 -0.58
C PHE A 41 11.58 20.15 0.58
N GLY A 42 10.30 20.44 0.68
CA GLY A 42 9.43 19.77 1.66
C GLY A 42 8.83 20.66 2.73
N SER A 43 8.03 20.06 3.59
CA SER A 43 7.37 20.74 4.70
C SER A 43 8.39 21.15 5.76
N GLU A 44 8.09 22.23 6.51
CA GLU A 44 8.91 22.68 7.65
C GLU A 44 8.96 21.62 8.81
N GLU A 45 8.11 20.61 8.78
CA GLU A 45 8.06 19.52 9.77
C GLU A 45 8.95 18.34 9.34
N ILE A 46 10.20 18.30 9.80
CA ILE A 46 11.05 17.10 9.73
C ILE A 46 10.47 16.07 10.71
N LYS A 47 10.04 14.92 10.19
CA LYS A 47 9.60 13.83 11.06
C LYS A 47 10.78 12.95 11.45
N SER A 48 11.03 12.86 12.77
CA SER A 48 12.00 11.93 13.32
C SER A 48 11.46 10.50 13.34
N PHE A 49 12.36 9.51 13.47
CA PHE A 49 12.01 8.10 13.62
C PHE A 49 10.90 7.87 14.66
N ASP A 50 11.03 8.45 15.87
CA ASP A 50 10.05 8.32 16.97
C ASP A 50 8.69 8.97 16.69
N GLN A 51 8.60 9.82 15.67
CA GLN A 51 7.36 10.45 15.23
C GLN A 51 6.68 9.66 14.12
N ILE A 52 7.43 8.81 13.41
CA ILE A 52 6.92 7.88 12.41
C ILE A 52 6.33 6.66 13.12
N ASP A 53 7.14 5.93 13.89
CA ASP A 53 6.71 4.82 14.74
C ASP A 53 6.23 5.37 16.09
N ASN A 54 4.98 5.83 16.13
CA ASN A 54 4.45 6.61 17.26
C ASN A 54 3.66 5.79 18.29
N ALA A 55 3.15 4.62 17.91
CA ALA A 55 2.35 3.78 18.81
C ALA A 55 3.21 3.22 19.96
N PRO A 56 2.68 3.12 21.20
CA PRO A 56 3.43 2.57 22.33
C PRO A 56 4.01 1.18 22.05
N GLU A 57 3.26 0.32 21.38
CA GLU A 57 3.69 -1.03 21.00
C GLU A 57 4.82 -1.03 19.98
N GLU A 58 4.85 -0.08 19.05
CA GLU A 58 5.92 0.10 18.06
C GLU A 58 7.22 0.48 18.73
N LYS A 59 7.14 1.41 19.69
CA LYS A 59 8.31 1.87 20.49
C LYS A 59 8.85 0.77 21.41
N GLU A 60 7.98 -0.04 22.00
CA GLU A 60 8.38 -1.14 22.87
C GLU A 60 9.07 -2.27 22.09
N ARG A 61 8.55 -2.59 20.90
CA ARG A 61 9.06 -3.69 20.07
C ARG A 61 10.15 -3.26 19.09
N GLY A 62 10.31 -1.97 18.82
CA GLY A 62 11.24 -1.43 17.82
C GLY A 62 10.90 -1.81 16.38
N ILE A 63 9.62 -2.08 16.08
CA ILE A 63 9.14 -2.47 14.76
C ILE A 63 7.91 -1.66 14.37
N THR A 64 7.77 -1.33 13.09
CA THR A 64 6.57 -0.70 12.53
C THR A 64 5.42 -1.72 12.49
N ILE A 65 4.28 -1.35 13.06
CA ILE A 65 3.07 -2.17 13.12
C ILE A 65 2.01 -1.61 12.17
N ASN A 66 1.77 -0.30 12.24
CA ASN A 66 0.80 0.41 11.41
C ASN A 66 1.49 1.16 10.28
N THR A 67 0.77 1.41 9.20
CA THR A 67 1.26 2.31 8.15
C THR A 67 1.35 3.74 8.66
N ALA A 68 2.48 4.40 8.41
CA ALA A 68 2.64 5.83 8.69
C ALA A 68 2.66 6.62 7.38
N HIS A 69 1.99 7.79 7.39
CA HIS A 69 1.93 8.67 6.22
C HIS A 69 2.74 9.93 6.46
N ILE A 70 3.61 10.25 5.51
CA ILE A 70 4.49 11.41 5.53
C ILE A 70 4.36 12.17 4.22
N GLU A 71 4.46 13.49 4.29
CA GLU A 71 4.44 14.39 3.15
C GLU A 71 5.83 14.98 2.92
N TYR A 72 6.30 14.99 1.68
CA TYR A 72 7.49 15.74 1.25
C TYR A 72 7.44 16.05 -0.24
N GLU A 73 8.36 16.88 -0.71
CA GLU A 73 8.45 17.27 -2.11
C GLU A 73 9.89 17.10 -2.64
N THR A 74 9.97 16.93 -3.95
CA THR A 74 11.19 17.20 -4.73
C THR A 74 11.02 18.48 -5.55
N ALA A 75 11.98 18.82 -6.39
CA ALA A 75 11.83 19.91 -7.35
C ALA A 75 10.64 19.66 -8.30
N ASN A 76 10.33 18.40 -8.61
CA ASN A 76 9.43 18.00 -9.67
C ASN A 76 8.06 17.52 -9.19
N ARG A 77 7.97 16.93 -7.99
CA ARG A 77 6.79 16.20 -7.53
C ARG A 77 6.50 16.43 -6.06
N HIS A 78 5.22 16.29 -5.71
CA HIS A 78 4.73 16.20 -4.34
C HIS A 78 4.45 14.73 -4.01
N TYR A 79 4.92 14.26 -2.86
CA TYR A 79 4.82 12.86 -2.44
C TYR A 79 4.02 12.69 -1.15
N ALA A 80 3.06 11.75 -1.19
CA ALA A 80 2.59 11.07 0.00
C ALA A 80 3.40 9.79 0.16
N HIS A 81 4.12 9.64 1.25
CA HIS A 81 4.93 8.48 1.54
C HIS A 81 4.29 7.61 2.60
N VAL A 82 4.11 6.33 2.30
CA VAL A 82 3.56 5.32 3.21
C VAL A 82 4.69 4.43 3.71
N ASP A 83 5.03 4.54 4.98
CA ASP A 83 5.96 3.60 5.61
C ASP A 83 5.23 2.34 6.02
N CYS A 84 5.62 1.18 5.46
CA CYS A 84 4.94 -0.09 5.66
C CYS A 84 5.65 -0.98 6.68
N PRO A 85 4.90 -1.75 7.50
CA PRO A 85 5.49 -2.74 8.38
C PRO A 85 6.24 -3.81 7.59
N GLY A 86 7.33 -4.32 8.17
CA GLY A 86 8.16 -5.37 7.57
C GLY A 86 7.92 -6.77 8.14
N HIS A 87 7.25 -6.86 9.30
CA HIS A 87 7.08 -8.13 10.00
C HIS A 87 5.92 -8.95 9.43
N ALA A 88 6.09 -10.27 9.34
CA ALA A 88 5.10 -11.20 8.78
C ALA A 88 3.71 -11.12 9.44
N ASP A 89 3.63 -10.81 10.74
CA ASP A 89 2.36 -10.70 11.45
C ASP A 89 1.52 -9.49 10.98
N TYR A 90 2.14 -8.49 10.35
CA TYR A 90 1.51 -7.24 9.92
C TYR A 90 1.38 -7.10 8.40
N VAL A 91 1.53 -8.20 7.66
CA VAL A 91 1.41 -8.23 6.18
C VAL A 91 0.09 -7.62 5.70
N LYS A 92 -1.00 -7.79 6.44
CA LYS A 92 -2.28 -7.14 6.14
C LYS A 92 -2.17 -5.60 6.08
N ASN A 93 -1.46 -4.99 7.03
CA ASN A 93 -1.23 -3.54 7.03
C ASN A 93 -0.30 -3.14 5.87
N MET A 94 0.70 -3.97 5.57
CA MET A 94 1.57 -3.79 4.41
C MET A 94 0.77 -3.82 3.09
N VAL A 95 -0.11 -4.80 2.89
CA VAL A 95 -0.96 -4.90 1.68
C VAL A 95 -1.85 -3.67 1.53
N THR A 96 -2.46 -3.22 2.64
CA THR A 96 -3.29 -2.01 2.63
C THR A 96 -2.49 -0.76 2.25
N GLY A 97 -1.29 -0.60 2.81
CA GLY A 97 -0.40 0.51 2.47
C GLY A 97 0.05 0.43 1.00
N ALA A 98 0.49 -0.76 0.56
CA ALA A 98 0.95 -0.97 -0.82
C ALA A 98 -0.16 -0.71 -1.86
N ALA A 99 -1.41 -1.01 -1.55
CA ALA A 99 -2.55 -0.74 -2.44
C ALA A 99 -2.77 0.77 -2.72
N GLN A 100 -2.18 1.64 -1.89
CA GLN A 100 -2.27 3.09 -2.07
C GLN A 100 -1.12 3.66 -2.91
N MET A 101 -0.08 2.87 -3.22
CA MET A 101 1.14 3.34 -3.85
C MET A 101 1.04 3.39 -5.38
N ASP A 102 1.59 4.43 -5.96
CA ASP A 102 1.83 4.58 -7.39
C ASP A 102 3.21 4.05 -7.80
N GLY A 103 4.08 3.80 -6.83
CA GLY A 103 5.39 3.18 -6.91
C GLY A 103 5.91 2.88 -5.52
N ALA A 104 6.93 2.03 -5.38
CA ALA A 104 7.50 1.74 -4.07
C ALA A 104 9.04 1.67 -4.10
N ILE A 105 9.64 1.97 -2.95
CA ILE A 105 11.05 1.76 -2.66
C ILE A 105 11.16 0.45 -1.88
N ILE A 106 11.82 -0.54 -2.46
CA ILE A 106 12.14 -1.76 -1.73
C ILE A 106 13.49 -1.62 -1.04
N VAL A 107 13.48 -1.73 0.28
CA VAL A 107 14.67 -1.57 1.11
C VAL A 107 15.24 -2.94 1.47
N VAL A 108 16.50 -3.15 1.09
CA VAL A 108 17.23 -4.40 1.33
C VAL A 108 18.54 -4.07 2.04
N ALA A 109 18.81 -4.72 3.16
CA ALA A 109 20.12 -4.57 3.82
C ALA A 109 21.20 -5.32 3.01
N ALA A 110 22.28 -4.61 2.69
CA ALA A 110 23.41 -5.19 1.95
C ALA A 110 24.09 -6.35 2.70
N THR A 111 23.95 -6.36 4.04
CA THR A 111 24.48 -7.41 4.91
C THR A 111 23.72 -8.73 4.82
N ASP A 112 22.43 -8.67 4.43
CA ASP A 112 21.52 -9.82 4.54
C ASP A 112 20.98 -10.27 3.18
N GLY A 113 20.97 -9.39 2.18
CA GLY A 113 20.36 -9.65 0.89
C GLY A 113 18.82 -9.76 0.94
N PRO A 114 18.18 -10.28 -0.12
CA PRO A 114 16.73 -10.44 -0.17
C PRO A 114 16.25 -11.57 0.75
N MET A 115 15.58 -11.21 1.82
CA MET A 115 15.03 -12.07 2.86
C MET A 115 13.58 -12.52 2.51
N PRO A 116 12.98 -13.47 3.24
CA PRO A 116 11.64 -14.00 2.92
C PRO A 116 10.55 -12.93 2.79
N GLN A 117 10.49 -11.94 3.70
CA GLN A 117 9.52 -10.87 3.58
C GLN A 117 9.83 -9.92 2.40
N THR A 118 11.09 -9.79 1.98
CA THR A 118 11.43 -9.05 0.76
C THR A 118 10.72 -9.66 -0.45
N ARG A 119 10.78 -10.99 -0.59
CA ARG A 119 10.12 -11.75 -1.66
C ARG A 119 8.60 -11.63 -1.58
N GLU A 120 8.02 -11.78 -0.39
CA GLU A 120 6.58 -11.62 -0.16
C GLU A 120 6.11 -10.20 -0.50
N HIS A 121 6.87 -9.16 -0.11
CA HIS A 121 6.51 -7.78 -0.38
C HIS A 121 6.58 -7.42 -1.88
N VAL A 122 7.56 -7.95 -2.63
CA VAL A 122 7.61 -7.77 -4.10
C VAL A 122 6.41 -8.43 -4.76
N LEU A 123 6.08 -9.66 -4.36
CA LEU A 123 4.89 -10.36 -4.84
C LEU A 123 3.61 -9.56 -4.55
N LEU A 124 3.42 -9.13 -3.31
CA LEU A 124 2.23 -8.41 -2.89
C LEU A 124 2.12 -7.03 -3.57
N ALA A 125 3.22 -6.31 -3.72
CA ALA A 125 3.25 -5.06 -4.49
C ALA A 125 2.78 -5.29 -5.93
N ARG A 126 3.20 -6.39 -6.56
CA ARG A 126 2.72 -6.77 -7.89
C ARG A 126 1.22 -7.07 -7.90
N GLN A 127 0.70 -7.73 -6.87
CA GLN A 127 -0.72 -8.08 -6.76
C GLN A 127 -1.63 -6.86 -6.59
N VAL A 128 -1.18 -5.85 -5.85
CA VAL A 128 -1.93 -4.59 -5.67
C VAL A 128 -1.66 -3.55 -6.76
N ASN A 129 -1.03 -3.96 -7.87
CA ASN A 129 -0.75 -3.12 -9.04
C ASN A 129 0.23 -1.96 -8.81
N VAL A 130 1.20 -2.09 -7.93
CA VAL A 130 2.33 -1.15 -7.89
C VAL A 130 3.11 -1.31 -9.21
N PRO A 131 3.14 -0.30 -10.09
CA PRO A 131 3.61 -0.50 -11.47
C PRO A 131 5.14 -0.63 -11.56
N ARG A 132 5.88 0.05 -10.71
CA ARG A 132 7.35 0.06 -10.69
C ARG A 132 7.90 0.16 -9.28
N LEU A 133 9.07 -0.45 -9.10
CA LEU A 133 9.86 -0.41 -7.87
C LEU A 133 11.19 0.31 -8.12
N VAL A 134 11.75 0.89 -7.05
CA VAL A 134 13.15 1.33 -6.98
C VAL A 134 13.77 0.58 -5.82
N VAL A 135 15.00 0.09 -5.96
CA VAL A 135 15.70 -0.62 -4.90
C VAL A 135 16.65 0.33 -4.16
N PHE A 136 16.57 0.34 -2.84
CA PHE A 136 17.58 0.96 -1.99
C PHE A 136 18.34 -0.12 -1.23
N LEU A 137 19.58 -0.35 -1.65
CA LEU A 137 20.50 -1.26 -0.97
C LEU A 137 21.09 -0.53 0.23
N ASN A 138 20.50 -0.80 1.40
CA ASN A 138 20.82 -0.09 2.65
C ASN A 138 21.96 -0.76 3.42
N LYS A 139 22.52 -0.05 4.41
CA LYS A 139 23.62 -0.50 5.27
C LYS A 139 24.91 -0.79 4.50
N CYS A 140 25.14 -0.12 3.37
CA CYS A 140 26.39 -0.27 2.60
C CYS A 140 27.62 0.28 3.34
N ASP A 141 27.43 1.05 4.41
CA ASP A 141 28.47 1.47 5.32
C ASP A 141 29.07 0.31 6.17
N MET A 142 28.37 -0.80 6.24
CA MET A 142 28.76 -2.01 6.98
C MET A 142 29.42 -3.08 6.10
N VAL A 143 29.47 -2.88 4.78
CA VAL A 143 30.01 -3.85 3.81
C VAL A 143 31.16 -3.23 3.06
N GLU A 144 32.38 -3.78 3.25
CA GLU A 144 33.60 -3.31 2.57
C GLU A 144 33.83 -4.06 1.25
N ASP A 145 33.23 -5.25 1.09
CA ASP A 145 33.42 -6.12 -0.06
C ASP A 145 32.47 -5.73 -1.21
N GLU A 146 33.06 -5.22 -2.29
CA GLU A 146 32.32 -4.81 -3.49
C GLU A 146 31.66 -5.99 -4.21
N GLU A 147 32.28 -7.17 -4.22
CA GLU A 147 31.74 -8.36 -4.84
C GLU A 147 30.45 -8.81 -4.12
N MET A 148 30.38 -8.62 -2.82
CA MET A 148 29.20 -8.91 -2.01
C MET A 148 28.03 -7.97 -2.36
N LEU A 149 28.33 -6.69 -2.58
CA LEU A 149 27.31 -5.72 -3.01
C LEU A 149 26.76 -6.05 -4.41
N GLU A 150 27.64 -6.42 -5.35
CA GLU A 150 27.27 -6.86 -6.69
C GLU A 150 26.40 -8.12 -6.67
N LEU A 151 26.73 -9.09 -5.81
CA LEU A 151 25.95 -10.32 -5.64
C LEU A 151 24.52 -10.00 -5.17
N VAL A 152 24.37 -9.16 -4.15
CA VAL A 152 23.03 -8.77 -3.63
C VAL A 152 22.23 -8.01 -4.69
N GLU A 153 22.88 -7.16 -5.49
CA GLU A 153 22.19 -6.50 -6.61
C GLU A 153 21.70 -7.52 -7.65
N MET A 154 22.53 -8.50 -8.01
CA MET A 154 22.13 -9.54 -8.94
C MET A 154 20.95 -10.37 -8.42
N GLU A 155 20.98 -10.78 -7.15
CA GLU A 155 19.87 -11.49 -6.51
C GLU A 155 18.57 -10.65 -6.52
N MET A 156 18.68 -9.33 -6.32
CA MET A 156 17.53 -8.44 -6.40
C MET A 156 16.97 -8.32 -7.81
N ARG A 157 17.82 -8.24 -8.84
CA ARG A 157 17.37 -8.22 -10.24
C ARG A 157 16.64 -9.50 -10.61
N GLU A 158 17.19 -10.66 -10.25
CA GLU A 158 16.55 -11.96 -10.47
C GLU A 158 15.19 -12.05 -9.74
N LEU A 159 15.12 -11.55 -8.52
CA LEU A 159 13.88 -11.52 -7.75
C LEU A 159 12.81 -10.63 -8.43
N LEU A 160 13.20 -9.47 -8.93
CA LEU A 160 12.29 -8.55 -9.64
C LEU A 160 11.74 -9.19 -10.91
N ASP A 161 12.60 -9.83 -11.72
CA ASP A 161 12.21 -10.54 -12.94
C ASP A 161 11.26 -11.71 -12.64
N GLN A 162 11.49 -12.44 -11.56
CA GLN A 162 10.61 -13.53 -11.11
C GLN A 162 9.17 -13.08 -10.91
N TYR A 163 8.95 -11.81 -10.52
CA TYR A 163 7.62 -11.24 -10.28
C TYR A 163 7.18 -10.23 -11.34
N ASP A 164 7.69 -10.37 -12.57
CA ASP A 164 7.33 -9.54 -13.73
C ASP A 164 7.63 -8.04 -13.55
N TYR A 165 8.61 -7.67 -12.75
CA TYR A 165 9.22 -6.35 -12.79
C TYR A 165 10.43 -6.34 -13.70
N ASP A 166 10.78 -5.18 -14.24
CA ASP A 166 11.96 -5.00 -15.11
C ASP A 166 13.24 -4.99 -14.26
N GLY A 167 13.78 -6.18 -13.94
CA GLY A 167 14.97 -6.32 -13.10
C GLY A 167 16.22 -5.68 -13.69
N ASP A 168 16.38 -5.77 -15.02
CA ASP A 168 17.56 -5.22 -15.70
C ASP A 168 17.65 -3.70 -15.63
N ASN A 169 16.51 -3.00 -15.79
CA ASN A 169 16.46 -1.53 -15.83
C ASN A 169 16.04 -0.89 -14.51
N THR A 170 15.56 -1.66 -13.53
CA THR A 170 15.17 -1.11 -12.23
C THR A 170 16.35 -0.45 -11.55
N PRO A 171 16.25 0.85 -11.15
CA PRO A 171 17.32 1.53 -10.42
C PRO A 171 17.59 0.85 -9.08
N ILE A 172 18.87 0.59 -8.81
CA ILE A 172 19.36 0.10 -7.52
C ILE A 172 20.36 1.11 -6.98
N ILE A 173 20.03 1.75 -5.86
CA ILE A 173 20.86 2.77 -5.24
C ILE A 173 21.52 2.20 -3.98
N ARG A 174 22.83 2.19 -3.92
CA ARG A 174 23.62 1.76 -2.76
C ARG A 174 23.77 2.91 -1.76
N GLY A 175 23.38 2.70 -0.51
CA GLY A 175 23.37 3.77 0.47
C GLY A 175 23.41 3.31 1.92
N SER A 176 23.40 4.29 2.82
CA SER A 176 23.20 4.10 4.25
C SER A 176 22.19 5.13 4.74
N ALA A 177 20.99 4.64 5.07
CA ALA A 177 19.92 5.49 5.59
C ALA A 177 20.34 6.15 6.92
N LEU A 178 20.97 5.39 7.81
CA LEU A 178 21.49 5.91 9.09
C LEU A 178 22.61 6.92 8.88
N GLY A 179 23.51 6.66 7.96
CA GLY A 179 24.59 7.60 7.61
C GLY A 179 24.05 8.92 7.04
N ALA A 180 23.02 8.86 6.18
CA ALA A 180 22.34 10.05 5.66
C ALA A 180 21.59 10.81 6.75
N LEU A 181 20.88 10.08 7.63
CA LEU A 181 20.19 10.68 8.78
C LEU A 181 21.16 11.39 9.74
N ASN A 182 22.37 10.89 9.86
CA ASN A 182 23.46 11.51 10.65
C ASN A 182 24.20 12.62 9.90
N GLY A 183 23.81 12.96 8.67
CA GLY A 183 24.39 14.06 7.89
C GLY A 183 25.74 13.76 7.25
N VAL A 184 26.06 12.48 7.00
CA VAL A 184 27.27 12.11 6.26
C VAL A 184 27.08 12.42 4.77
N ASP A 185 27.81 13.37 4.22
CA ASP A 185 27.63 13.92 2.86
C ASP A 185 27.49 12.84 1.78
N LYS A 186 28.36 11.85 1.77
CA LYS A 186 28.32 10.72 0.83
C LYS A 186 26.94 10.03 0.81
N TRP A 187 26.34 9.83 1.99
CA TRP A 187 25.08 9.12 2.12
C TRP A 187 23.88 10.03 1.88
N VAL A 188 24.02 11.32 2.20
CA VAL A 188 23.04 12.35 1.83
C VAL A 188 22.90 12.45 0.31
N GLU A 189 24.01 12.43 -0.44
CA GLU A 189 24.01 12.37 -1.90
C GLU A 189 23.30 11.14 -2.44
N LYS A 190 23.47 9.96 -1.80
CA LYS A 190 22.78 8.72 -2.20
C LYS A 190 21.27 8.77 -1.96
N VAL A 191 20.80 9.45 -0.93
CA VAL A 191 19.36 9.69 -0.74
C VAL A 191 18.82 10.64 -1.82
N MET A 192 19.58 11.66 -2.23
CA MET A 192 19.18 12.52 -3.36
C MET A 192 19.15 11.75 -4.67
N GLU A 193 20.14 10.88 -4.95
CA GLU A 193 20.15 9.99 -6.11
C GLU A 193 18.94 9.04 -6.11
N LEU A 194 18.55 8.51 -4.94
CA LEU A 194 17.32 7.72 -4.80
C LEU A 194 16.09 8.52 -5.20
N MET A 195 15.97 9.77 -4.73
CA MET A 195 14.80 10.59 -5.05
C MET A 195 14.76 11.01 -6.52
N ASP A 196 15.92 11.24 -7.16
CA ASP A 196 16.02 11.47 -8.60
C ASP A 196 15.60 10.23 -9.39
N ALA A 197 15.98 9.03 -8.94
CA ALA A 197 15.54 7.78 -9.52
C ALA A 197 14.02 7.59 -9.37
N VAL A 198 13.46 7.90 -8.22
CA VAL A 198 12.00 7.87 -7.98
C VAL A 198 11.28 8.86 -8.90
N ASP A 199 11.77 10.09 -9.02
CA ASP A 199 11.19 11.12 -9.90
C ASP A 199 11.16 10.70 -11.37
N THR A 200 12.19 10.00 -11.84
CA THR A 200 12.34 9.64 -13.25
C THR A 200 11.78 8.27 -13.61
N TRP A 201 11.95 7.29 -12.72
CA TRP A 201 11.56 5.91 -12.97
C TRP A 201 10.10 5.60 -12.70
N ILE A 202 9.54 6.13 -11.58
CA ILE A 202 8.14 5.92 -11.26
C ILE A 202 7.27 6.77 -12.19
N PRO A 203 6.34 6.17 -12.96
CA PRO A 203 5.49 6.93 -13.87
C PRO A 203 4.51 7.81 -13.09
N LEU A 204 4.10 8.92 -13.69
CA LEU A 204 2.93 9.64 -13.17
C LEU A 204 1.69 8.76 -13.37
N PRO A 205 0.95 8.46 -12.30
CA PRO A 205 -0.19 7.58 -12.41
C PRO A 205 -1.33 8.25 -13.19
N PRO A 206 -2.06 7.50 -14.03
CA PRO A 206 -3.31 8.00 -14.59
C PRO A 206 -4.29 8.25 -13.45
N ARG A 207 -5.04 9.37 -13.52
CA ARG A 207 -6.07 9.73 -12.55
C ARG A 207 -7.45 9.59 -13.20
N ASP A 208 -8.25 8.64 -12.72
CA ASP A 208 -9.61 8.37 -13.21
C ASP A 208 -10.61 9.37 -12.62
N LEU A 209 -10.48 10.65 -12.98
CA LEU A 209 -11.26 11.76 -12.41
C LEU A 209 -12.73 11.75 -12.85
N ASP A 210 -13.03 11.20 -14.02
CA ASP A 210 -14.38 11.18 -14.62
C ASP A 210 -15.19 9.93 -14.24
N LYS A 211 -14.58 8.99 -13.54
CA LYS A 211 -15.27 7.81 -12.99
C LYS A 211 -16.04 8.16 -11.72
N PRO A 212 -17.01 7.33 -11.32
CA PRO A 212 -17.68 7.46 -10.02
C PRO A 212 -16.68 7.55 -8.87
N PHE A 213 -16.98 8.41 -7.88
CA PHE A 213 -16.17 8.52 -6.68
C PHE A 213 -16.14 7.21 -5.92
N LEU A 214 -14.95 6.75 -5.59
CA LEU A 214 -14.70 5.57 -4.77
C LEU A 214 -13.47 5.78 -3.88
N MET A 215 -13.65 5.64 -2.57
CA MET A 215 -12.58 5.67 -1.58
C MET A 215 -12.72 4.50 -0.60
N PRO A 216 -11.83 3.50 -0.66
CA PRO A 216 -11.74 2.47 0.38
C PRO A 216 -11.33 3.08 1.72
N VAL A 217 -12.00 2.68 2.79
CA VAL A 217 -11.69 3.14 4.15
C VAL A 217 -10.48 2.36 4.68
N GLU A 218 -9.44 3.09 5.06
CA GLU A 218 -8.22 2.57 5.67
C GLU A 218 -8.27 2.63 7.20
N ASP A 219 -8.59 3.82 7.73
CA ASP A 219 -8.68 4.05 9.17
C ASP A 219 -9.80 5.04 9.50
N VAL A 220 -10.17 5.08 10.78
CA VAL A 220 -11.29 5.90 11.27
C VAL A 220 -10.92 6.58 12.58
N PHE A 221 -11.08 7.89 12.61
CA PHE A 221 -10.79 8.72 13.78
C PHE A 221 -12.01 9.49 14.23
N SER A 222 -12.11 9.75 15.53
CA SER A 222 -13.05 10.73 16.08
C SER A 222 -12.31 11.99 16.47
N ILE A 223 -12.78 13.14 16.00
CA ILE A 223 -12.26 14.46 16.37
C ILE A 223 -13.30 15.14 17.25
N THR A 224 -12.94 15.41 18.50
CA THR A 224 -13.83 16.09 19.45
C THR A 224 -14.33 17.41 18.88
N GLY A 225 -15.66 17.59 18.83
CA GLY A 225 -16.32 18.78 18.30
C GLY A 225 -16.37 18.89 16.76
N ARG A 226 -15.81 17.94 16.00
CA ARG A 226 -15.82 17.96 14.54
C ARG A 226 -16.50 16.74 13.91
N GLY A 227 -16.56 15.61 14.60
CA GLY A 227 -17.21 14.39 14.15
C GLY A 227 -16.22 13.26 13.80
N THR A 228 -16.69 12.34 12.97
CA THR A 228 -15.92 11.17 12.54
C THR A 228 -15.20 11.46 11.23
N VAL A 229 -13.94 11.03 11.15
CA VAL A 229 -13.08 11.13 9.95
C VAL A 229 -12.78 9.73 9.46
N ALA A 230 -13.11 9.44 8.21
CA ALA A 230 -12.66 8.26 7.50
C ALA A 230 -11.47 8.64 6.61
N THR A 231 -10.38 7.91 6.71
CA THR A 231 -9.19 8.12 5.87
C THR A 231 -9.05 7.03 4.82
N GLY A 232 -8.46 7.38 3.70
CA GLY A 232 -8.15 6.48 2.61
C GLY A 232 -7.62 7.20 1.38
N ARG A 233 -7.18 6.42 0.39
CA ARG A 233 -6.86 6.94 -0.93
C ARG A 233 -8.11 6.95 -1.80
N ILE A 234 -8.38 8.04 -2.48
CA ILE A 234 -9.42 8.08 -3.51
C ILE A 234 -8.93 7.27 -4.71
N GLU A 235 -9.60 6.15 -5.02
CA GLU A 235 -9.28 5.31 -6.19
C GLU A 235 -9.72 5.96 -7.49
N THR A 236 -10.96 6.46 -7.52
CA THR A 236 -11.57 7.06 -8.71
C THR A 236 -12.44 8.24 -8.34
N GLY A 237 -12.67 9.12 -9.31
CA GLY A 237 -13.61 10.24 -9.20
C GLY A 237 -13.11 11.38 -8.33
N ARG A 238 -14.06 12.17 -7.87
CA ARG A 238 -13.86 13.37 -7.04
C ARG A 238 -14.90 13.45 -5.95
N VAL A 239 -14.57 14.13 -4.86
CA VAL A 239 -15.48 14.39 -3.75
C VAL A 239 -15.28 15.80 -3.21
N LYS A 240 -16.36 16.52 -2.94
CA LYS A 240 -16.38 17.90 -2.43
C LYS A 240 -17.01 17.98 -1.05
N VAL A 241 -16.70 19.05 -0.37
CA VAL A 241 -17.44 19.45 0.83
C VAL A 241 -18.89 19.73 0.43
N GLY A 242 -19.84 19.10 1.13
CA GLY A 242 -21.27 19.18 0.87
C GLY A 242 -21.84 17.99 0.10
N ASP A 243 -21.00 17.14 -0.50
CA ASP A 243 -21.46 15.96 -1.22
C ASP A 243 -22.11 14.94 -0.28
N GLU A 244 -23.22 14.36 -0.76
CA GLU A 244 -23.79 13.17 -0.14
C GLU A 244 -22.96 11.94 -0.54
N VAL A 245 -22.67 11.10 0.43
CA VAL A 245 -21.91 9.85 0.23
C VAL A 245 -22.62 8.67 0.90
N GLU A 246 -22.41 7.50 0.32
CA GLU A 246 -22.79 6.22 0.90
C GLU A 246 -21.54 5.48 1.40
N LEU A 247 -21.66 4.89 2.58
CA LEU A 247 -20.72 3.95 3.15
C LEU A 247 -21.26 2.54 2.91
N LEU A 248 -20.54 1.76 2.11
CA LEU A 248 -20.97 0.44 1.67
C LEU A 248 -20.01 -0.67 2.14
N GLY A 249 -20.57 -1.85 2.38
CA GLY A 249 -19.83 -3.07 2.71
C GLY A 249 -20.07 -3.56 4.12
N LEU A 250 -19.65 -4.80 4.39
CA LEU A 250 -19.82 -5.50 5.66
C LEU A 250 -21.28 -5.67 6.13
N GLY A 251 -22.27 -5.54 5.20
CA GLY A 251 -23.70 -5.74 5.45
C GLY A 251 -24.41 -4.55 6.10
N GLU A 252 -23.75 -3.40 6.22
CA GLU A 252 -24.35 -2.17 6.74
C GLU A 252 -24.09 -1.01 5.76
N ASP A 253 -25.15 -0.56 5.08
CA ASP A 253 -25.09 0.58 4.17
C ASP A 253 -25.60 1.81 4.89
N LYS A 254 -24.83 2.91 4.85
CA LYS A 254 -25.19 4.16 5.52
C LYS A 254 -24.95 5.36 4.62
N LYS A 255 -25.72 6.42 4.85
CA LYS A 255 -25.58 7.68 4.14
C LYS A 255 -25.03 8.76 5.06
N SER A 256 -24.21 9.62 4.51
CA SER A 256 -23.63 10.75 5.21
C SER A 256 -23.42 11.93 4.25
N VAL A 257 -22.99 13.05 4.81
CA VAL A 257 -22.56 14.23 4.06
C VAL A 257 -21.13 14.56 4.44
N VAL A 258 -20.29 14.81 3.44
CA VAL A 258 -18.91 15.28 3.63
C VAL A 258 -18.92 16.72 4.14
N THR A 259 -18.42 16.95 5.34
CA THR A 259 -18.34 18.28 5.95
C THR A 259 -16.94 18.90 5.87
N GLY A 260 -15.95 18.13 5.43
CA GLY A 260 -14.60 18.61 5.21
C GLY A 260 -13.75 17.56 4.51
N VAL A 261 -12.80 18.02 3.71
CA VAL A 261 -11.78 17.21 3.06
C VAL A 261 -10.44 17.72 3.52
N GLU A 262 -9.59 16.84 4.04
CA GLU A 262 -8.28 17.21 4.55
C GLU A 262 -7.20 16.26 4.01
N MET A 263 -6.04 16.80 3.67
CA MET A 263 -4.84 16.05 3.31
C MET A 263 -3.65 16.64 4.07
N PHE A 264 -2.91 15.82 4.82
CA PHE A 264 -1.77 16.25 5.66
C PHE A 264 -2.09 17.46 6.54
N ARG A 265 -3.26 17.45 7.20
CA ARG A 265 -3.79 18.51 8.07
C ARG A 265 -4.11 19.84 7.36
N LYS A 266 -3.99 19.91 6.03
CA LYS A 266 -4.40 21.05 5.19
C LYS A 266 -5.80 20.80 4.67
N ILE A 267 -6.57 21.88 4.46
CA ILE A 267 -7.95 21.80 3.95
C ILE A 267 -7.92 21.77 2.42
N LEU A 268 -8.77 20.91 1.84
CA LEU A 268 -9.06 20.91 0.41
C LEU A 268 -10.52 21.24 0.17
N ASP A 269 -10.80 21.96 -0.91
CA ASP A 269 -12.17 22.16 -1.39
C ASP A 269 -12.72 20.90 -2.05
N GLU A 270 -11.83 20.14 -2.72
CA GLU A 270 -12.13 18.92 -3.45
C GLU A 270 -10.98 17.91 -3.31
N GLY A 271 -11.33 16.66 -3.02
CA GLY A 271 -10.42 15.50 -3.12
C GLY A 271 -10.58 14.84 -4.49
N GLU A 272 -9.47 14.42 -5.09
CA GLU A 272 -9.40 13.81 -6.42
C GLU A 272 -8.79 12.42 -6.38
N ALA A 273 -9.09 11.59 -7.41
CA ALA A 273 -8.45 10.28 -7.56
C ALA A 273 -6.93 10.37 -7.39
N GLY A 274 -6.40 9.55 -6.48
CA GLY A 274 -4.99 9.52 -6.09
C GLY A 274 -4.64 10.25 -4.82
N ASP A 275 -5.50 11.12 -4.30
CA ASP A 275 -5.25 11.81 -3.04
C ASP A 275 -5.47 10.86 -1.84
N ASN A 276 -4.58 10.95 -0.86
CA ASN A 276 -4.78 10.36 0.46
C ASN A 276 -5.45 11.38 1.36
N VAL A 277 -6.73 11.20 1.63
CA VAL A 277 -7.55 12.19 2.33
C VAL A 277 -8.21 11.65 3.58
N GLY A 278 -8.53 12.55 4.50
CA GLY A 278 -9.48 12.36 5.57
C GLY A 278 -10.78 13.08 5.23
N LEU A 279 -11.88 12.33 5.13
CA LEU A 279 -13.23 12.88 4.92
C LEU A 279 -13.93 12.99 6.26
N LEU A 280 -14.32 14.22 6.63
CA LEU A 280 -15.17 14.48 7.78
C LEU A 280 -16.60 14.15 7.41
N LEU A 281 -17.23 13.27 8.16
CA LEU A 281 -18.57 12.75 7.89
C LEU A 281 -19.56 13.22 8.97
N ARG A 282 -20.75 13.63 8.54
CA ARG A 282 -21.81 14.10 9.42
C ARG A 282 -22.71 12.95 9.88
N GLY A 283 -23.00 12.89 11.19
CA GLY A 283 -24.05 12.03 11.73
C GLY A 283 -23.73 10.53 11.67
N ILE A 284 -22.47 10.16 11.57
CA ILE A 284 -21.99 8.77 11.66
C ILE A 284 -21.00 8.69 12.81
N ASP A 285 -21.18 7.70 13.68
CA ASP A 285 -20.26 7.43 14.78
C ASP A 285 -19.07 6.57 14.29
N LYS A 286 -17.90 6.73 14.96
CA LYS A 286 -16.71 5.94 14.66
C LYS A 286 -16.97 4.42 14.65
N ALA A 287 -17.82 3.94 15.55
CA ALA A 287 -18.15 2.52 15.67
C ALA A 287 -18.92 1.96 14.45
N GLU A 288 -19.54 2.83 13.66
CA GLU A 288 -20.34 2.49 12.49
C GLU A 288 -19.52 2.40 11.20
N ILE A 289 -18.29 2.92 11.22
CA ILE A 289 -17.35 2.87 10.11
C ILE A 289 -16.27 1.84 10.44
N LYS A 290 -15.99 0.96 9.49
CA LYS A 290 -14.96 -0.06 9.64
C LYS A 290 -14.00 -0.02 8.45
N ARG A 291 -12.73 -0.33 8.70
CA ARG A 291 -11.77 -0.60 7.64
C ARG A 291 -12.34 -1.67 6.70
N GLY A 292 -12.14 -1.49 5.40
CA GLY A 292 -12.66 -2.39 4.37
C GLY A 292 -14.01 -2.00 3.78
N MET A 293 -14.74 -1.07 4.42
CA MET A 293 -15.87 -0.39 3.78
C MET A 293 -15.37 0.57 2.70
N VAL A 294 -16.27 1.00 1.82
CA VAL A 294 -15.97 2.01 0.81
C VAL A 294 -16.93 3.19 0.93
N LEU A 295 -16.42 4.38 0.64
CA LEU A 295 -17.21 5.59 0.45
C LEU A 295 -17.38 5.85 -1.04
N CYS A 296 -18.60 6.11 -1.48
CA CYS A 296 -18.96 6.45 -2.86
C CYS A 296 -20.12 7.44 -2.89
N HIS A 297 -20.41 8.03 -4.05
CA HIS A 297 -21.64 8.78 -4.22
C HIS A 297 -22.86 7.84 -4.25
N PRO A 298 -24.04 8.30 -3.76
CA PRO A 298 -25.23 7.46 -3.63
C PRO A 298 -25.62 6.77 -4.94
N GLY A 299 -25.84 5.44 -4.87
CA GLY A 299 -26.33 4.65 -5.99
C GLY A 299 -25.33 4.40 -7.14
N GLN A 300 -24.06 4.83 -6.98
CA GLN A 300 -23.06 4.65 -8.04
C GLN A 300 -22.30 3.32 -7.97
N ILE A 301 -22.22 2.73 -6.78
CA ILE A 301 -21.53 1.45 -6.54
C ILE A 301 -22.53 0.47 -5.93
N LYS A 302 -22.47 -0.77 -6.37
CA LYS A 302 -23.24 -1.88 -5.76
C LYS A 302 -22.27 -2.87 -5.12
N PRO A 303 -22.51 -3.29 -3.86
CA PRO A 303 -21.73 -4.34 -3.24
C PRO A 303 -22.19 -5.72 -3.74
N TYR A 304 -21.26 -6.67 -3.87
CA TYR A 304 -21.49 -8.04 -4.34
C TYR A 304 -20.83 -9.05 -3.41
N LYS A 305 -21.39 -10.27 -3.36
CA LYS A 305 -20.81 -11.39 -2.61
C LYS A 305 -20.08 -12.37 -3.48
N LYS A 306 -20.47 -12.48 -4.76
CA LYS A 306 -20.06 -13.60 -5.60
C LYS A 306 -19.37 -13.14 -6.87
N PHE A 307 -18.27 -13.80 -7.21
CA PHE A 307 -17.49 -13.46 -8.40
C PHE A 307 -16.72 -14.68 -8.92
N LYS A 308 -16.33 -14.64 -10.20
CA LYS A 308 -15.30 -15.53 -10.75
C LYS A 308 -13.96 -14.82 -10.80
N ALA A 309 -12.91 -15.58 -10.62
CA ALA A 309 -11.56 -15.06 -10.68
C ALA A 309 -10.59 -16.09 -11.27
N GLN A 310 -9.58 -15.57 -11.99
CA GLN A 310 -8.39 -16.33 -12.33
C GLN A 310 -7.42 -16.20 -11.16
N ILE A 311 -6.94 -17.33 -10.64
CA ILE A 311 -5.98 -17.34 -9.53
C ILE A 311 -4.73 -18.14 -9.88
N TYR A 312 -3.63 -17.76 -9.25
CA TYR A 312 -2.40 -18.53 -9.17
C TYR A 312 -2.18 -18.96 -7.73
N VAL A 313 -1.92 -20.26 -7.51
CA VAL A 313 -1.64 -20.82 -6.18
C VAL A 313 -0.14 -20.90 -5.98
N LEU A 314 0.37 -20.17 -5.00
CA LEU A 314 1.81 -20.10 -4.72
C LEU A 314 2.38 -21.46 -4.32
N LYS A 315 3.55 -21.79 -4.86
CA LYS A 315 4.33 -22.96 -4.50
C LYS A 315 4.97 -22.80 -3.12
N LYS A 316 5.43 -23.90 -2.55
CA LYS A 316 6.15 -23.90 -1.26
C LYS A 316 7.41 -23.03 -1.30
N GLU A 317 8.16 -23.08 -2.40
CA GLU A 317 9.38 -22.30 -2.62
C GLU A 317 9.11 -20.79 -2.70
N GLU A 318 7.88 -20.41 -3.06
CA GLU A 318 7.39 -19.03 -3.09
C GLU A 318 6.77 -18.58 -1.75
N GLY A 319 6.91 -19.37 -0.69
CA GLY A 319 6.32 -19.12 0.62
C GLY A 319 4.85 -19.58 0.75
N GLY A 320 4.30 -20.19 -0.30
CA GLY A 320 2.92 -20.63 -0.38
C GLY A 320 2.62 -21.98 0.27
N ARG A 321 1.65 -22.69 -0.30
CA ARG A 321 1.18 -23.99 0.19
C ARG A 321 2.11 -25.12 -0.27
N HIS A 322 2.07 -26.21 0.50
CA HIS A 322 2.68 -27.50 0.12
C HIS A 322 1.63 -28.59 -0.09
N THR A 323 0.35 -28.30 0.17
CA THR A 323 -0.76 -29.22 0.02
C THR A 323 -1.80 -28.66 -0.93
N PRO A 324 -2.48 -29.50 -1.73
CA PRO A 324 -3.60 -29.06 -2.56
C PRO A 324 -4.80 -28.63 -1.72
N PHE A 325 -5.76 -27.96 -2.35
CA PHE A 325 -7.08 -27.72 -1.78
C PHE A 325 -8.19 -28.14 -2.76
N GLY A 326 -9.35 -28.51 -2.22
CA GLY A 326 -10.53 -28.90 -2.98
C GLY A 326 -11.67 -27.89 -2.86
N ASN A 327 -12.84 -28.29 -3.33
CA ASN A 327 -14.07 -27.53 -3.18
C ASN A 327 -14.37 -27.17 -1.71
N LYS A 328 -15.03 -26.02 -1.49
CA LYS A 328 -15.41 -25.48 -0.19
C LYS A 328 -14.21 -25.07 0.68
N TYR A 329 -13.05 -24.88 0.08
CA TYR A 329 -11.93 -24.27 0.77
C TYR A 329 -12.28 -22.82 1.14
N ARG A 330 -11.97 -22.41 2.38
CA ARG A 330 -12.38 -21.12 2.96
C ARG A 330 -11.20 -20.30 3.46
N PRO A 331 -10.39 -19.72 2.56
CA PRO A 331 -9.32 -18.81 2.94
C PRO A 331 -9.85 -17.40 3.21
N GLN A 332 -8.92 -16.50 3.58
CA GLN A 332 -9.15 -15.08 3.58
C GLN A 332 -8.77 -14.48 2.21
N PHE A 333 -9.56 -13.50 1.78
CA PHE A 333 -9.33 -12.70 0.58
C PHE A 333 -9.02 -11.27 1.01
N ASP A 334 -7.83 -10.78 0.67
CA ASP A 334 -7.47 -9.38 0.86
C ASP A 334 -7.88 -8.60 -0.40
N LEU A 335 -8.93 -7.80 -0.27
CA LEU A 335 -9.55 -7.02 -1.34
C LEU A 335 -9.49 -5.54 -0.98
N ARG A 336 -8.67 -4.72 -1.65
CA ARG A 336 -8.41 -3.33 -1.26
C ARG A 336 -7.91 -3.23 0.20
N THR A 337 -8.68 -2.55 1.06
CA THR A 337 -8.37 -2.40 2.49
C THR A 337 -9.05 -3.45 3.37
N MET A 338 -9.81 -4.38 2.76
CA MET A 338 -10.63 -5.39 3.46
C MET A 338 -10.00 -6.77 3.39
N ASP A 339 -10.10 -7.50 4.47
CA ASP A 339 -9.95 -8.94 4.52
C ASP A 339 -11.30 -9.61 4.77
N CYS A 340 -11.67 -10.54 3.92
CA CYS A 340 -12.95 -11.24 4.01
C CYS A 340 -12.76 -12.73 3.77
N THR A 341 -13.39 -13.55 4.59
CA THR A 341 -13.45 -14.99 4.32
C THR A 341 -14.40 -15.26 3.15
N GLY A 342 -13.97 -16.12 2.23
CA GLY A 342 -14.81 -16.56 1.12
C GLY A 342 -14.69 -18.06 0.89
N GLU A 343 -15.75 -18.68 0.40
CA GLU A 343 -15.77 -20.07 0.01
C GLU A 343 -15.42 -20.20 -1.48
N ILE A 344 -14.49 -21.09 -1.80
CA ILE A 344 -14.08 -21.37 -3.18
C ILE A 344 -14.87 -22.55 -3.72
N SER A 345 -15.44 -22.36 -4.91
CA SER A 345 -16.00 -23.43 -5.74
C SER A 345 -15.12 -23.62 -6.98
N LEU A 346 -14.70 -24.86 -7.20
CA LEU A 346 -13.89 -25.24 -8.36
C LEU A 346 -14.77 -25.49 -9.60
N PRO A 347 -14.23 -25.32 -10.81
CA PRO A 347 -14.96 -25.64 -12.03
C PRO A 347 -15.30 -27.13 -12.11
N GLU A 348 -16.32 -27.46 -12.91
CA GLU A 348 -16.75 -28.85 -13.13
C GLU A 348 -15.59 -29.71 -13.67
N GLY A 349 -15.39 -30.88 -13.07
CA GLY A 349 -14.30 -31.80 -13.42
C GLY A 349 -12.97 -31.52 -12.72
N VAL A 350 -12.83 -30.45 -11.94
CA VAL A 350 -11.64 -30.16 -11.12
C VAL A 350 -11.92 -30.53 -9.66
N GLU A 351 -11.28 -31.60 -9.18
CA GLU A 351 -11.46 -32.05 -7.80
C GLU A 351 -10.53 -31.33 -6.82
N MET A 352 -9.30 -31.01 -7.26
CA MET A 352 -8.26 -30.38 -6.45
C MET A 352 -7.42 -29.40 -7.29
N VAL A 353 -6.88 -28.40 -6.62
CA VAL A 353 -5.93 -27.43 -7.16
C VAL A 353 -4.59 -27.59 -6.43
N MET A 354 -3.50 -27.72 -7.19
CA MET A 354 -2.17 -27.94 -6.69
C MET A 354 -1.42 -26.59 -6.52
N PRO A 355 -0.45 -26.49 -5.60
CA PRO A 355 0.50 -25.40 -5.61
C PRO A 355 1.19 -25.28 -6.97
N GLY A 356 1.21 -24.07 -7.54
CA GLY A 356 1.72 -23.76 -8.87
C GLY A 356 0.67 -23.76 -9.98
N ASP A 357 -0.57 -24.12 -9.69
CA ASP A 357 -1.65 -24.11 -10.69
C ASP A 357 -2.20 -22.71 -10.92
N ASN A 358 -2.59 -22.48 -12.18
CA ASN A 358 -3.47 -21.38 -12.58
C ASN A 358 -4.86 -21.95 -12.86
N VAL A 359 -5.87 -21.42 -12.17
CA VAL A 359 -7.24 -21.93 -12.28
C VAL A 359 -8.27 -20.80 -12.17
N THR A 360 -9.38 -20.95 -12.90
CA THR A 360 -10.57 -20.10 -12.69
C THR A 360 -11.42 -20.68 -11.59
N ILE A 361 -11.74 -19.88 -10.60
CA ILE A 361 -12.57 -20.26 -9.46
C ILE A 361 -13.80 -19.36 -9.36
N THR A 362 -14.83 -19.86 -8.69
CA THR A 362 -15.94 -19.04 -8.19
C THR A 362 -15.76 -18.84 -6.70
N VAL A 363 -15.89 -17.60 -6.24
CA VAL A 363 -15.77 -17.22 -4.83
C VAL A 363 -17.09 -16.65 -4.34
N GLU A 364 -17.52 -17.09 -3.16
CA GLU A 364 -18.64 -16.50 -2.43
C GLU A 364 -18.16 -15.99 -1.08
N LEU A 365 -18.15 -14.65 -0.92
CA LEU A 365 -17.72 -13.97 0.28
C LEU A 365 -18.80 -14.02 1.36
N ILE A 366 -18.40 -13.99 2.63
CA ILE A 366 -19.35 -13.94 3.76
C ILE A 366 -20.10 -12.60 3.83
N TYR A 367 -19.51 -11.52 3.33
CA TYR A 367 -20.12 -10.18 3.24
C TYR A 367 -20.14 -9.69 1.81
N ALA A 368 -21.12 -8.83 1.48
CA ALA A 368 -21.12 -8.06 0.25
C ALA A 368 -20.10 -6.93 0.33
N VAL A 369 -19.31 -6.78 -0.71
CA VAL A 369 -18.24 -5.76 -0.81
C VAL A 369 -18.26 -5.09 -2.18
N ALA A 370 -17.70 -3.89 -2.28
CA ALA A 370 -17.56 -3.20 -3.55
C ALA A 370 -16.53 -3.91 -4.43
N LEU A 371 -16.99 -4.60 -5.47
CA LEU A 371 -16.17 -5.36 -6.41
C LEU A 371 -16.23 -4.72 -7.80
N ASN A 372 -15.20 -4.91 -8.59
CA ASN A 372 -15.18 -4.62 -10.02
C ASN A 372 -14.35 -5.67 -10.76
N VAL A 373 -14.67 -5.88 -12.02
CA VAL A 373 -13.84 -6.72 -12.91
C VAL A 373 -12.46 -6.08 -13.02
N GLY A 374 -11.42 -6.92 -12.98
CA GLY A 374 -10.03 -6.48 -12.97
C GLY A 374 -9.45 -6.22 -11.58
N LEU A 375 -10.26 -6.20 -10.52
CA LEU A 375 -9.76 -6.07 -9.15
C LEU A 375 -8.86 -7.26 -8.82
N ARG A 376 -7.65 -6.99 -8.38
CA ARG A 376 -6.71 -7.99 -7.89
C ARG A 376 -6.88 -8.20 -6.40
N PHE A 377 -6.51 -9.39 -5.94
CA PHE A 377 -6.58 -9.77 -4.53
C PHE A 377 -5.52 -10.80 -4.17
N ALA A 378 -5.18 -10.86 -2.89
CA ALA A 378 -4.38 -11.94 -2.33
C ALA A 378 -5.27 -12.95 -1.61
N ILE A 379 -4.85 -14.23 -1.63
CA ILE A 379 -5.47 -15.31 -0.87
C ILE A 379 -4.54 -15.66 0.28
N ARG A 380 -5.08 -15.66 1.50
CA ARG A 380 -4.29 -15.87 2.70
C ARG A 380 -4.83 -17.00 3.56
N GLU A 381 -3.92 -17.75 4.18
CA GLU A 381 -4.20 -18.82 5.12
C GLU A 381 -3.16 -18.83 6.25
N GLY A 382 -3.61 -18.84 7.50
CA GLY A 382 -2.72 -18.92 8.66
C GLY A 382 -1.66 -17.82 8.71
N GLY A 383 -2.01 -16.59 8.28
CA GLY A 383 -1.09 -15.45 8.25
C GLY A 383 -0.13 -15.41 7.05
N ARG A 384 -0.22 -16.37 6.10
CA ARG A 384 0.62 -16.44 4.90
C ARG A 384 -0.16 -16.18 3.63
N THR A 385 0.47 -15.58 2.65
CA THR A 385 -0.07 -15.48 1.29
C THR A 385 0.11 -16.84 0.61
N VAL A 386 -1.01 -17.43 0.17
CA VAL A 386 -1.03 -18.76 -0.46
C VAL A 386 -1.46 -18.72 -1.92
N GLY A 387 -1.89 -17.58 -2.39
CA GLY A 387 -2.28 -17.38 -3.78
C GLY A 387 -2.62 -15.93 -4.05
N ALA A 388 -2.83 -15.65 -5.31
CA ALA A 388 -3.22 -14.33 -5.79
C ALA A 388 -4.12 -14.48 -7.01
N GLY A 389 -4.97 -13.49 -7.25
CA GLY A 389 -5.88 -13.56 -8.37
C GLY A 389 -6.46 -12.23 -8.80
N GLN A 390 -7.22 -12.30 -9.87
CA GLN A 390 -7.92 -11.15 -10.45
C GLN A 390 -9.36 -11.53 -10.76
N ILE A 391 -10.30 -10.66 -10.41
CA ILE A 391 -11.73 -10.82 -10.72
C ILE A 391 -11.95 -10.71 -12.22
N THR A 392 -12.57 -11.74 -12.80
CA THR A 392 -12.89 -11.81 -14.23
C THR A 392 -14.37 -11.57 -14.51
N GLU A 393 -15.24 -11.89 -13.56
CA GLU A 393 -16.71 -11.75 -13.70
C GLU A 393 -17.33 -11.52 -12.32
N ILE A 394 -18.28 -10.59 -12.23
CA ILE A 394 -19.12 -10.41 -11.05
C ILE A 394 -20.42 -11.16 -11.26
N ILE A 395 -20.85 -11.94 -10.27
CA ILE A 395 -22.10 -12.68 -10.29
C ILE A 395 -23.10 -11.90 -9.42
N ASP A 396 -24.15 -11.42 -10.05
CA ASP A 396 -25.29 -10.75 -9.39
C ASP A 396 -26.30 -11.86 -9.01
N ASP A 397 -26.57 -12.01 -7.70
CA ASP A 397 -27.56 -12.96 -7.20
C ASP A 397 -28.98 -12.44 -7.33
#